data_a53f9a3e571f84e931e4a79ff83b4bbc
#
_entry.id   a53f9a3e571f84e931e4a79ff83b4bbc
#
_cell.length_a   1.000
_cell.length_b   1.000
_cell.length_c   1.000
_cell.angle_alpha   90.00
_cell.angle_beta   90.00
_cell.angle_gamma   90.00
#
_symmetry.space_group_name_H-M   'P 1'
#
loop_
_entity.id
_entity.type
_entity.pdbx_description
1 polymer ?
#
loop_
_entity_poly.entity_id
_entity_poly.type
_entity_poly.pdbx_seq_one_letter_code
_entity_poly.pdbx_strand_id
1 'polypeptide(L)'
;YFSQAIVLLLFKNFIVYLVVQFFVQIMQKVATNIYVSKQYKEINFNSKEKLEKNTLAVIKKNVKAMMFHKVGDYCINGTDNIIISNMINVSTVGYYSNYNMIITMINSIITMIYNNLTASFGNLLVKEDKNKSLEIFKKIDFIAFIMYSFCGVMFTCLASRFVEIWVGDRYVLDTLTVMLISFSFFFTGTRVACTTVRNAAGLYNEDK
;
A
#
# COMPACT_ATOMS: atom_id res chain seq x y z
N TYR A 1 -2.34 19.01 -3.31
CA TYR A 1 -3.70 18.69 -3.81
C TYR A 1 -4.47 19.95 -4.22
N PHE A 2 -4.50 21.02 -3.40
CA PHE A 2 -5.28 22.23 -3.69
C PHE A 2 -4.82 22.93 -5.00
N SER A 3 -3.51 23.09 -5.19
CA SER A 3 -2.93 23.65 -6.42
C SER A 3 -3.24 22.82 -7.66
N GLN A 4 -3.27 21.50 -7.52
CA GLN A 4 -3.58 20.56 -8.59
C GLN A 4 -5.05 20.66 -9.02
N ALA A 5 -5.97 20.79 -8.05
CA ALA A 5 -7.40 20.98 -8.32
C ALA A 5 -7.65 22.29 -9.06
N ILE A 6 -7.00 23.38 -8.63
CA ILE A 6 -7.11 24.69 -9.28
C ILE A 6 -6.61 24.62 -10.73
N VAL A 7 -5.46 23.99 -10.97
CA VAL A 7 -4.88 23.86 -12.31
C VAL A 7 -5.80 23.04 -13.22
N LEU A 8 -6.39 21.97 -12.73
CA LEU A 8 -7.31 21.15 -13.51
C LEU A 8 -8.58 21.90 -13.89
N LEU A 9 -9.12 22.73 -12.99
CA LEU A 9 -10.29 23.56 -13.22
C LEU A 9 -10.02 24.68 -14.24
N LEU A 10 -8.81 25.29 -14.18
CA LEU A 10 -8.45 26.42 -15.06
C LEU A 10 -8.04 25.96 -16.46
N PHE A 11 -7.22 24.94 -16.58
CA PHE A 11 -6.61 24.56 -17.86
C PHE A 11 -7.28 23.38 -18.54
N LYS A 12 -8.07 22.55 -17.81
CA LYS A 12 -8.74 21.34 -18.32
C LYS A 12 -7.83 20.43 -19.16
N ASN A 13 -6.52 20.51 -18.93
CA ASN A 13 -5.50 19.78 -19.68
C ASN A 13 -4.73 18.84 -18.74
N PHE A 14 -4.81 17.54 -19.04
CA PHE A 14 -4.19 16.50 -18.24
C PHE A 14 -2.65 16.59 -18.20
N ILE A 15 -2.01 17.01 -19.30
CA ILE A 15 -0.56 17.14 -19.37
C ILE A 15 -0.08 18.24 -18.43
N VAL A 16 -0.76 19.40 -18.44
CA VAL A 16 -0.44 20.52 -17.53
C VAL A 16 -0.60 20.09 -16.07
N TYR A 17 -1.65 19.34 -15.76
CA TYR A 17 -1.86 18.76 -14.43
C TYR A 17 -0.67 17.89 -14.00
N LEU A 18 -0.19 16.98 -14.85
CA LEU A 18 0.95 16.11 -14.54
C LEU A 18 2.25 16.87 -14.31
N VAL A 19 2.51 17.88 -15.14
CA VAL A 19 3.71 18.74 -15.01
C VAL A 19 3.68 19.49 -13.68
N VAL A 20 2.54 20.08 -13.33
CA VAL A 20 2.39 20.79 -12.04
C VAL A 20 2.53 19.83 -10.87
N GLN A 21 1.95 18.63 -10.95
CA GLN A 21 2.10 17.59 -9.94
C GLN A 21 3.57 17.23 -9.72
N PHE A 22 4.33 17.06 -10.78
CA PHE A 22 5.76 16.76 -10.71
C PHE A 22 6.56 17.87 -10.01
N PHE A 23 6.34 19.13 -10.37
CA PHE A 23 7.01 20.26 -9.73
C PHE A 23 6.63 20.41 -8.26
N VAL A 24 5.36 20.27 -7.91
CA VAL A 24 4.89 20.33 -6.52
C VAL A 24 5.55 19.23 -5.67
N GLN A 25 5.68 18.02 -6.20
CA GLN A 25 6.35 16.92 -5.48
C GLN A 25 7.84 17.19 -5.27
N ILE A 26 8.53 17.75 -6.25
CA ILE A 26 9.95 18.15 -6.10
C ILE A 26 10.07 19.23 -5.04
N MET A 27 9.27 20.29 -5.11
CA MET A 27 9.29 21.38 -4.12
C MET A 27 9.02 20.87 -2.71
N GLN A 28 8.05 19.95 -2.55
CA GLN A 28 7.76 19.35 -1.26
C GLN A 28 8.96 18.56 -0.72
N LYS A 29 9.64 17.77 -1.54
CA LYS A 29 10.83 17.01 -1.13
C LYS A 29 12.00 17.94 -0.75
N VAL A 30 12.23 18.99 -1.54
CA VAL A 30 13.27 20.00 -1.25
C VAL A 30 12.95 20.73 0.06
N ALA A 31 11.73 21.19 0.26
CA ALA A 31 11.31 21.86 1.49
C ALA A 31 11.47 20.95 2.72
N THR A 32 11.04 19.69 2.61
CA THR A 32 11.21 18.70 3.68
C THR A 32 12.68 18.48 4.00
N ASN A 33 13.54 18.35 2.97
CA ASN A 33 14.98 18.15 3.17
C ASN A 33 15.62 19.34 3.86
N ILE A 34 15.29 20.57 3.45
CA ILE A 34 15.78 21.79 4.09
C ILE A 34 15.32 21.87 5.55
N TYR A 35 14.03 21.54 5.80
CA TYR A 35 13.47 21.54 7.16
C TYR A 35 14.19 20.53 8.06
N VAL A 36 14.35 19.27 7.60
CA VAL A 36 15.03 18.22 8.35
C VAL A 36 16.49 18.57 8.61
N SER A 37 17.21 19.10 7.61
CA SER A 37 18.62 19.53 7.76
C SER A 37 18.78 20.66 8.78
N LYS A 38 17.79 21.56 8.91
CA LYS A 38 17.81 22.63 9.92
C LYS A 38 17.46 22.13 11.31
N GLN A 39 16.49 21.21 11.42
CA GLN A 39 16.00 20.71 12.70
C GLN A 39 16.97 19.71 13.34
N TYR A 40 17.62 18.88 12.52
CA TYR A 40 18.50 17.79 12.96
C TYR A 40 19.96 18.08 12.54
N LYS A 41 20.57 19.09 13.14
CA LYS A 41 21.97 19.49 12.87
C LYS A 41 23.00 18.41 13.22
N GLU A 42 22.62 17.45 14.06
CA GLU A 42 23.46 16.32 14.45
C GLU A 42 23.62 15.29 13.33
N ILE A 43 22.71 15.26 12.35
CA ILE A 43 22.80 14.35 11.22
C ILE A 43 23.71 14.97 10.16
N ASN A 44 24.94 14.51 10.11
CA ASN A 44 25.89 14.94 9.08
C ASN A 44 25.62 14.19 7.77
N PHE A 45 24.83 14.78 6.86
CA PHE A 45 24.53 14.20 5.54
C PHE A 45 25.76 14.10 4.61
N ASN A 46 26.87 14.78 4.95
CA ASN A 46 28.12 14.76 4.21
C ASN A 46 29.20 13.90 4.89
N SER A 47 28.83 13.06 5.84
CA SER A 47 29.77 12.15 6.48
C SER A 47 30.42 11.23 5.43
N LYS A 48 31.75 11.30 5.34
CA LYS A 48 32.53 10.39 4.49
C LYS A 48 32.89 9.08 5.20
N GLU A 49 32.25 8.80 6.33
CA GLU A 49 32.47 7.56 7.07
C GLU A 49 31.99 6.37 6.23
N LYS A 50 32.87 5.45 5.98
CA LYS A 50 32.55 4.22 5.25
C LYS A 50 32.00 3.20 6.23
N LEU A 51 30.80 2.70 5.92
CA LEU A 51 30.24 1.58 6.65
C LEU A 51 31.17 0.37 6.57
N GLU A 52 31.24 -0.38 7.64
CA GLU A 52 31.95 -1.66 7.69
C GLU A 52 31.43 -2.59 6.57
N LYS A 53 32.36 -3.30 5.90
CA LYS A 53 32.03 -4.16 4.75
C LYS A 53 30.96 -5.19 5.07
N ASN A 54 30.95 -5.74 6.28
CA ASN A 54 29.96 -6.71 6.73
C ASN A 54 28.57 -6.09 6.84
N THR A 55 28.45 -4.91 7.46
CA THR A 55 27.19 -4.17 7.59
C THR A 55 26.64 -3.80 6.21
N LEU A 56 27.52 -3.35 5.31
CA LEU A 56 27.13 -2.99 3.95
C LEU A 56 26.65 -4.21 3.14
N ALA A 57 27.24 -5.39 3.35
CA ALA A 57 26.82 -6.63 2.73
C ALA A 57 25.42 -7.06 3.20
N VAL A 58 25.14 -6.95 4.49
CA VAL A 58 23.80 -7.24 5.08
C VAL A 58 22.75 -6.28 4.54
N ILE A 59 23.05 -4.97 4.52
CA ILE A 59 22.14 -3.96 3.97
C ILE A 59 21.83 -4.25 2.49
N LYS A 60 22.87 -4.51 1.67
CA LYS A 60 22.65 -4.84 0.24
C LYS A 60 21.80 -6.09 0.05
N LYS A 61 22.03 -7.13 0.86
CA LYS A 61 21.23 -8.37 0.82
C LYS A 61 19.76 -8.10 1.13
N ASN A 62 19.48 -7.33 2.18
CA ASN A 62 18.11 -6.98 2.58
C ASN A 62 17.43 -6.06 1.56
N VAL A 63 18.12 -5.04 1.05
CA VAL A 63 17.59 -4.16 0.00
C VAL A 63 17.25 -4.96 -1.26
N LYS A 64 18.13 -5.88 -1.68
CA LYS A 64 17.87 -6.75 -2.82
C LYS A 64 16.61 -7.61 -2.61
N ALA A 65 16.45 -8.21 -1.43
CA ALA A 65 15.26 -8.98 -1.09
C ALA A 65 13.98 -8.13 -1.13
N MET A 66 14.01 -6.95 -0.52
CA MET A 66 12.88 -6.01 -0.54
C MET A 66 12.54 -5.53 -1.96
N MET A 67 13.54 -5.33 -2.83
CA MET A 67 13.29 -4.99 -4.24
C MET A 67 12.54 -6.10 -4.97
N PHE A 68 12.92 -7.36 -4.79
CA PHE A 68 12.21 -8.48 -5.40
C PHE A 68 10.75 -8.56 -4.94
N HIS A 69 10.49 -8.38 -3.64
CA HIS A 69 9.12 -8.31 -3.13
C HIS A 69 8.33 -7.16 -3.76
N LYS A 70 8.94 -5.98 -3.89
CA LYS A 70 8.29 -4.82 -4.52
C LYS A 70 8.01 -5.02 -6.00
N VAL A 71 8.96 -5.61 -6.74
CA VAL A 71 8.73 -5.95 -8.15
C VAL A 71 7.60 -6.96 -8.27
N GLY A 72 7.56 -7.99 -7.42
CA GLY A 72 6.45 -8.95 -7.36
C GLY A 72 5.10 -8.26 -7.11
N ASP A 73 5.02 -7.36 -6.12
CA ASP A 73 3.82 -6.59 -5.84
C ASP A 73 3.36 -5.76 -7.05
N TYR A 74 4.28 -5.12 -7.77
CA TYR A 74 3.96 -4.36 -8.98
C TYR A 74 3.51 -5.26 -10.13
N CYS A 75 4.14 -6.42 -10.31
CA CYS A 75 3.72 -7.37 -11.32
C CYS A 75 2.31 -7.89 -11.07
N ILE A 76 1.97 -8.20 -9.83
CA ILE A 76 0.63 -8.68 -9.47
C ILE A 76 -0.41 -7.57 -9.66
N ASN A 77 -0.21 -6.40 -9.06
CA ASN A 77 -1.23 -5.34 -9.07
C ASN A 77 -1.31 -4.54 -10.38
N GLY A 78 -0.24 -4.50 -11.18
CA GLY A 78 -0.21 -3.77 -12.45
C GLY A 78 -0.67 -4.60 -13.63
N THR A 79 -0.54 -5.91 -13.56
CA THR A 79 -0.88 -6.84 -14.65
C THR A 79 -2.38 -6.88 -14.92
N ASP A 80 -3.22 -6.74 -13.90
CA ASP A 80 -4.68 -6.76 -14.03
C ASP A 80 -5.17 -5.72 -15.06
N ASN A 81 -4.71 -4.50 -14.95
CA ASN A 81 -5.11 -3.43 -15.87
C ASN A 81 -4.65 -3.68 -17.31
N ILE A 82 -3.46 -4.27 -17.50
CA ILE A 82 -2.94 -4.64 -18.82
C ILE A 82 -3.77 -5.77 -19.43
N ILE A 83 -4.08 -6.80 -18.65
CA ILE A 83 -4.89 -7.93 -19.09
C ILE A 83 -6.29 -7.47 -19.47
N ILE A 84 -6.97 -6.72 -18.61
CA ILE A 84 -8.32 -6.20 -18.87
C ILE A 84 -8.31 -5.31 -20.14
N SER A 85 -7.32 -4.43 -20.28
CA SER A 85 -7.21 -3.54 -21.44
C SER A 85 -7.04 -4.31 -22.75
N ASN A 86 -6.20 -5.35 -22.77
CA ASN A 86 -5.91 -6.12 -23.98
C ASN A 86 -6.97 -7.17 -24.31
N MET A 87 -7.54 -7.82 -23.30
CA MET A 87 -8.46 -8.93 -23.52
C MET A 87 -9.92 -8.50 -23.61
N ILE A 88 -10.29 -7.37 -23.02
CA ILE A 88 -11.67 -6.87 -23.04
C ILE A 88 -11.70 -5.51 -23.75
N ASN A 89 -11.40 -4.43 -23.05
CA ASN A 89 -11.22 -3.08 -23.60
C ASN A 89 -10.75 -2.08 -22.53
N VAL A 90 -10.26 -0.92 -22.95
CA VAL A 90 -9.79 0.16 -22.06
C VAL A 90 -10.90 0.74 -21.19
N SER A 91 -12.15 0.78 -21.68
CA SER A 91 -13.29 1.30 -20.90
C SER A 91 -13.57 0.46 -19.67
N THR A 92 -13.43 -0.87 -19.77
CA THR A 92 -13.61 -1.80 -18.64
C THR A 92 -12.57 -1.59 -17.55
N VAL A 93 -11.32 -1.18 -17.92
CA VAL A 93 -10.31 -0.78 -16.94
C VAL A 93 -10.80 0.41 -16.10
N GLY A 94 -11.48 1.37 -16.73
CA GLY A 94 -12.09 2.51 -16.02
C GLY A 94 -13.16 2.06 -15.03
N TYR A 95 -14.02 1.13 -15.41
CA TYR A 95 -15.06 0.59 -14.51
C TYR A 95 -14.43 -0.16 -13.32
N TYR A 96 -13.50 -1.07 -13.58
CA TYR A 96 -12.74 -1.80 -12.56
C TYR A 96 -11.98 -0.85 -11.61
N SER A 97 -11.38 0.21 -12.15
CA SER A 97 -10.60 1.17 -11.36
C SER A 97 -11.41 1.88 -10.28
N ASN A 98 -12.72 2.14 -10.51
CA ASN A 98 -13.58 2.74 -9.49
C ASN A 98 -13.74 1.82 -8.28
N TYR A 99 -13.97 0.53 -8.50
CA TYR A 99 -14.07 -0.47 -7.43
C TYR A 99 -12.74 -0.68 -6.73
N ASN A 100 -11.64 -0.75 -7.51
CA ASN A 100 -10.29 -0.90 -6.96
C ASN A 100 -9.87 0.31 -6.10
N MET A 101 -10.34 1.52 -6.44
CA MET A 101 -10.10 2.72 -5.63
C MET A 101 -10.75 2.61 -4.25
N ILE A 102 -11.97 2.12 -4.15
CA ILE A 102 -12.67 1.89 -2.88
C ILE A 102 -11.91 0.87 -2.04
N ILE A 103 -11.53 -0.26 -2.64
CA ILE A 103 -10.76 -1.32 -1.97
C ILE A 103 -9.40 -0.80 -1.48
N THR A 104 -8.69 -0.05 -2.30
CA THR A 104 -7.39 0.53 -1.94
C THR A 104 -7.53 1.50 -0.77
N MET A 105 -8.60 2.28 -0.70
CA MET A 105 -8.89 3.16 0.43
C MET A 105 -9.13 2.37 1.71
N ILE A 106 -9.99 1.35 1.69
CA ILE A 106 -10.27 0.47 2.83
C ILE A 106 -8.97 -0.21 3.29
N ASN A 107 -8.22 -0.79 2.35
CA ASN A 107 -6.97 -1.47 2.63
C ASN A 107 -5.91 -0.52 3.23
N SER A 108 -5.87 0.73 2.79
CA SER A 108 -4.95 1.74 3.33
C SER A 108 -5.22 2.04 4.81
N ILE A 109 -6.49 2.09 5.21
CA ILE A 109 -6.87 2.30 6.62
C ILE A 109 -6.45 1.10 7.47
N ILE A 110 -6.73 -0.12 7.01
CA ILE A 110 -6.38 -1.34 7.75
C ILE A 110 -4.86 -1.47 7.86
N THR A 111 -4.13 -1.32 6.76
CA THR A 111 -2.67 -1.44 6.75
C THR A 111 -1.99 -0.35 7.58
N MET A 112 -2.57 0.84 7.69
CA MET A 112 -2.07 1.89 8.58
C MET A 112 -2.09 1.44 10.05
N ILE A 113 -3.16 0.76 10.49
CA ILE A 113 -3.27 0.18 11.83
C ILE A 113 -2.16 -0.86 12.04
N TYR A 114 -2.01 -1.79 11.11
CA TYR A 114 -1.04 -2.88 11.19
C TYR A 114 0.42 -2.39 11.10
N ASN A 115 0.71 -1.36 10.32
CA ASN A 115 2.03 -0.75 10.25
C ASN A 115 2.44 -0.14 11.61
N ASN A 116 1.50 0.46 12.34
CA ASN A 116 1.76 0.97 13.68
C ASN A 116 2.05 -0.15 14.70
N LEU A 117 1.47 -1.35 14.50
CA LEU A 117 1.75 -2.53 15.34
C LEU A 117 3.13 -3.13 15.10
N THR A 118 3.76 -2.88 13.94
CA THR A 118 5.07 -3.48 13.57
C THR A 118 6.15 -3.20 14.61
N ALA A 119 6.27 -1.95 15.07
CA ALA A 119 7.27 -1.57 16.08
C ALA A 119 7.00 -2.23 17.44
N SER A 120 5.74 -2.27 17.86
CA SER A 120 5.33 -2.92 19.11
C SER A 120 5.56 -4.41 19.07
N PHE A 121 5.30 -5.05 17.93
CA PHE A 121 5.54 -6.47 17.73
C PHE A 121 7.05 -6.79 17.69
N GLY A 122 7.87 -5.93 17.09
CA GLY A 122 9.33 -6.06 17.13
C GLY A 122 9.87 -6.03 18.57
N ASN A 123 9.38 -5.14 19.40
CA ASN A 123 9.73 -5.10 20.83
C ASN A 123 9.27 -6.37 21.59
N LEU A 124 8.10 -6.89 21.24
CA LEU A 124 7.56 -8.13 21.82
C LEU A 124 8.46 -9.33 21.51
N LEU A 125 8.89 -9.48 20.27
CA LEU A 125 9.76 -10.59 19.82
C LEU A 125 11.11 -10.62 20.55
N VAL A 126 11.58 -9.47 21.03
CA VAL A 126 12.86 -9.36 21.77
C VAL A 126 12.67 -9.63 23.26
N LYS A 127 11.52 -9.24 23.85
CA LYS A 127 11.31 -9.23 25.30
C LYS A 127 10.59 -10.45 25.83
N GLU A 128 9.80 -11.10 25.01
CA GLU A 128 8.86 -12.13 25.44
C GLU A 128 9.19 -13.50 24.84
N ASP A 129 8.69 -14.55 25.48
CA ASP A 129 8.84 -15.92 25.02
C ASP A 129 8.09 -16.17 23.70
N LYS A 130 8.56 -17.18 22.94
CA LYS A 130 7.95 -17.62 21.68
C LYS A 130 6.45 -17.96 21.84
N ASN A 131 6.05 -18.56 22.94
CA ASN A 131 4.65 -18.94 23.19
C ASN A 131 3.75 -17.71 23.31
N LYS A 132 4.20 -16.69 24.03
CA LYS A 132 3.46 -15.43 24.18
C LYS A 132 3.42 -14.62 22.88
N SER A 133 4.52 -14.60 22.14
CA SER A 133 4.58 -13.98 20.81
C SER A 133 3.61 -14.65 19.84
N LEU A 134 3.51 -15.99 19.87
CA LEU A 134 2.56 -16.75 19.04
C LEU A 134 1.10 -16.49 19.45
N GLU A 135 0.81 -16.40 20.75
CA GLU A 135 -0.53 -16.07 21.24
C GLU A 135 -0.98 -14.70 20.76
N ILE A 136 -0.11 -13.70 20.85
CA ILE A 136 -0.42 -12.34 20.39
C ILE A 136 -0.57 -12.30 18.85
N PHE A 137 0.29 -13.03 18.11
CA PHE A 137 0.15 -13.18 16.67
C PHE A 137 -1.23 -13.73 16.29
N LYS A 138 -1.67 -14.83 16.93
CA LYS A 138 -3.00 -15.41 16.67
C LYS A 138 -4.15 -14.42 16.92
N LYS A 139 -4.03 -13.56 17.94
CA LYS A 139 -5.02 -12.53 18.24
C LYS A 139 -5.05 -11.47 17.14
N ILE A 140 -3.88 -11.01 16.71
CA ILE A 140 -3.76 -10.00 15.64
C ILE A 140 -4.26 -10.56 14.30
N ASP A 141 -3.94 -11.80 13.99
CA ASP A 141 -4.40 -12.51 12.79
C ASP A 141 -5.92 -12.69 12.78
N PHE A 142 -6.50 -13.07 13.91
CA PHE A 142 -7.95 -13.17 14.06
C PHE A 142 -8.66 -11.83 13.89
N ILE A 143 -8.08 -10.74 14.41
CA ILE A 143 -8.60 -9.38 14.20
C ILE A 143 -8.54 -9.00 12.71
N ALA A 144 -7.43 -9.33 12.01
CA ALA A 144 -7.33 -9.13 10.58
C ALA A 144 -8.44 -9.87 9.83
N PHE A 145 -8.63 -11.14 10.15
CA PHE A 145 -9.68 -11.96 9.56
C PHE A 145 -11.08 -11.32 9.72
N ILE A 146 -11.43 -10.87 10.94
CA ILE A 146 -12.71 -10.20 11.19
C ILE A 146 -12.83 -8.91 10.38
N MET A 147 -11.80 -8.06 10.39
CA MET A 147 -11.83 -6.77 9.67
C MET A 147 -12.00 -6.97 8.16
N TYR A 148 -11.21 -7.85 7.56
CA TYR A 148 -11.30 -8.10 6.11
C TYR A 148 -12.57 -8.84 5.71
N SER A 149 -13.09 -9.76 6.56
CA SER A 149 -14.40 -10.40 6.34
C SER A 149 -15.52 -9.38 6.35
N PHE A 150 -15.57 -8.54 7.38
CA PHE A 150 -16.59 -7.50 7.49
C PHE A 150 -16.54 -6.52 6.33
N CYS A 151 -15.35 -5.98 6.02
CA CYS A 151 -15.18 -5.06 4.89
C CYS A 151 -15.50 -5.72 3.55
N GLY A 152 -15.16 -6.99 3.35
CA GLY A 152 -15.46 -7.74 2.14
C GLY A 152 -16.96 -7.93 1.93
N VAL A 153 -17.69 -8.32 2.98
CA VAL A 153 -19.17 -8.43 2.91
C VAL A 153 -19.80 -7.07 2.65
N MET A 154 -19.41 -6.03 3.37
CA MET A 154 -19.91 -4.67 3.16
C MET A 154 -19.61 -4.16 1.75
N PHE A 155 -18.42 -4.42 1.23
CA PHE A 155 -18.06 -4.07 -0.13
C PHE A 155 -18.97 -4.77 -1.14
N THR A 156 -19.17 -6.07 -1.01
CA THR A 156 -20.04 -6.84 -1.91
C THR A 156 -21.47 -6.31 -1.93
N CYS A 157 -22.00 -5.93 -0.77
CA CYS A 157 -23.39 -5.45 -0.65
C CYS A 157 -23.57 -3.99 -1.12
N LEU A 158 -22.59 -3.13 -0.90
CA LEU A 158 -22.76 -1.68 -1.05
C LEU A 158 -22.01 -1.08 -2.24
N ALA A 159 -20.94 -1.72 -2.74
CA ALA A 159 -20.06 -1.10 -3.73
C ALA A 159 -20.80 -0.70 -5.01
N SER A 160 -21.67 -1.56 -5.55
CA SER A 160 -22.41 -1.28 -6.78
C SER A 160 -23.33 -0.07 -6.60
N ARG A 161 -24.06 0.01 -5.48
CA ARG A 161 -24.93 1.16 -5.17
C ARG A 161 -24.13 2.43 -4.94
N PHE A 162 -22.99 2.32 -4.28
CA PHE A 162 -22.12 3.47 -4.08
C PHE A 162 -21.56 3.99 -5.41
N VAL A 163 -21.10 3.12 -6.30
CA VAL A 163 -20.59 3.50 -7.62
C VAL A 163 -21.69 4.12 -8.48
N GLU A 164 -22.91 3.56 -8.45
CA GLU A 164 -24.09 4.10 -9.13
C GLU A 164 -24.34 5.58 -8.75
N ILE A 165 -24.34 5.88 -7.46
CA ILE A 165 -24.60 7.23 -6.94
C ILE A 165 -23.41 8.16 -7.22
N TRP A 166 -22.17 7.65 -7.10
CA TRP A 166 -20.96 8.47 -7.17
C TRP A 166 -20.52 8.79 -8.59
N VAL A 167 -20.55 7.81 -9.51
CA VAL A 167 -20.00 7.94 -10.87
C VAL A 167 -21.09 7.76 -11.93
N GLY A 168 -22.17 7.08 -11.59
CA GLY A 168 -23.33 6.83 -12.44
C GLY A 168 -23.51 5.37 -12.84
N ASP A 169 -24.72 5.04 -13.25
CA ASP A 169 -25.20 3.69 -13.64
C ASP A 169 -24.28 2.97 -14.65
N ARG A 170 -23.75 3.71 -15.59
CA ARG A 170 -22.88 3.19 -16.66
C ARG A 170 -21.64 2.47 -16.15
N TYR A 171 -21.19 2.79 -14.93
CA TYR A 171 -19.94 2.30 -14.34
C TYR A 171 -20.17 1.14 -13.37
N VAL A 172 -21.41 0.67 -13.24
CA VAL A 172 -21.77 -0.44 -12.37
C VAL A 172 -21.34 -1.76 -13.02
N LEU A 173 -20.55 -2.55 -12.26
CA LEU A 173 -20.15 -3.90 -12.66
C LEU A 173 -21.21 -4.92 -12.25
N ASP A 174 -21.21 -6.05 -12.93
CA ASP A 174 -22.08 -7.19 -12.58
C ASP A 174 -21.73 -7.74 -11.18
N THR A 175 -22.73 -8.31 -10.54
CA THR A 175 -22.60 -8.79 -9.15
C THR A 175 -21.53 -9.86 -8.99
N LEU A 176 -21.36 -10.75 -9.98
CA LEU A 176 -20.34 -11.80 -9.93
C LEU A 176 -18.93 -11.19 -9.91
N THR A 177 -18.67 -10.21 -10.78
CA THR A 177 -17.39 -9.49 -10.82
C THR A 177 -17.09 -8.79 -9.48
N VAL A 178 -18.09 -8.12 -8.89
CA VAL A 178 -17.93 -7.47 -7.58
C VAL A 178 -17.63 -8.49 -6.48
N MET A 179 -18.29 -9.65 -6.48
CA MET A 179 -18.00 -10.75 -5.56
C MET A 179 -16.56 -11.24 -5.72
N LEU A 180 -16.09 -11.48 -6.93
CA LEU A 180 -14.72 -11.94 -7.20
C LEU A 180 -13.66 -10.92 -6.74
N ILE A 181 -13.91 -9.63 -6.96
CA ILE A 181 -13.06 -8.54 -6.46
C ILE A 181 -13.03 -8.56 -4.93
N SER A 182 -14.17 -8.75 -4.28
CA SER A 182 -14.29 -8.85 -2.82
C SER A 182 -13.53 -10.06 -2.26
N PHE A 183 -13.63 -11.23 -2.90
CA PHE A 183 -12.86 -12.41 -2.51
C PHE A 183 -11.35 -12.17 -2.65
N SER A 184 -10.90 -11.58 -3.75
CA SER A 184 -9.49 -11.22 -3.93
C SER A 184 -9.00 -10.28 -2.83
N PHE A 185 -9.79 -9.26 -2.49
CA PHE A 185 -9.51 -8.34 -1.39
C PHE A 185 -9.38 -9.08 -0.06
N PHE A 186 -10.32 -9.97 0.26
CA PHE A 186 -10.31 -10.76 1.49
C PHE A 186 -9.04 -11.62 1.60
N PHE A 187 -8.76 -12.46 0.59
CA PHE A 187 -7.60 -13.36 0.62
C PHE A 187 -6.26 -12.62 0.64
N THR A 188 -6.17 -11.52 -0.09
CA THR A 188 -4.95 -10.70 -0.07
C THR A 188 -4.78 -9.99 1.27
N GLY A 189 -5.88 -9.50 1.82
CA GLY A 189 -5.89 -8.70 3.04
C GLY A 189 -5.58 -9.49 4.30
N THR A 190 -6.11 -10.70 4.44
CA THR A 190 -5.85 -11.55 5.62
C THR A 190 -4.36 -11.83 5.86
N ARG A 191 -3.51 -11.68 4.83
CA ARG A 191 -2.05 -11.80 4.96
C ARG A 191 -1.38 -10.64 5.71
N VAL A 192 -2.12 -9.56 6.04
CA VAL A 192 -1.54 -8.37 6.67
C VAL A 192 -0.86 -8.66 7.99
N ALA A 193 -1.42 -9.54 8.82
CA ALA A 193 -0.83 -9.95 10.10
C ALA A 193 0.53 -10.66 9.90
N CYS A 194 0.60 -11.62 8.97
CA CYS A 194 1.84 -12.31 8.63
C CYS A 194 2.90 -11.33 8.12
N THR A 195 2.50 -10.39 7.26
CA THR A 195 3.40 -9.38 6.70
C THR A 195 3.94 -8.45 7.79
N THR A 196 3.10 -8.06 8.76
CA THR A 196 3.48 -7.23 9.92
C THR A 196 4.52 -7.93 10.77
N VAL A 197 4.31 -9.21 11.10
CA VAL A 197 5.25 -10.00 11.91
C VAL A 197 6.56 -10.23 11.17
N ARG A 198 6.52 -10.58 9.88
CA ARG A 198 7.70 -10.70 9.02
C ARG A 198 8.53 -9.42 9.01
N ASN A 199 7.88 -8.27 8.85
CA ASN A 199 8.56 -6.98 8.84
C ASN A 199 9.16 -6.64 10.20
N ALA A 200 8.44 -6.94 11.30
CA ALA A 200 8.92 -6.75 12.66
C ALA A 200 10.13 -7.64 13.00
N ALA A 201 10.15 -8.86 12.49
CA ALA A 201 11.23 -9.82 12.69
C ALA A 201 12.41 -9.64 11.72
N GLY A 202 12.28 -8.81 10.67
CA GLY A 202 13.30 -8.62 9.65
C GLY A 202 13.53 -9.83 8.72
N LEU A 203 12.56 -10.75 8.64
CA LEU A 203 12.65 -12.02 7.91
C LEU A 203 12.35 -11.85 6.41
N TYR A 204 13.12 -11.01 5.73
CA TYR A 204 12.90 -10.73 4.30
C TYR A 204 13.47 -11.81 3.35
N ASN A 205 14.38 -12.64 3.81
CA ASN A 205 15.08 -13.61 2.96
C ASN A 205 14.47 -15.01 3.00
N GLU A 206 13.65 -15.31 4.00
CA GLU A 206 13.07 -16.65 4.22
C GLU A 206 11.73 -16.84 3.50
N ASP A 207 11.17 -15.76 2.98
CA ASP A 207 9.87 -15.71 2.29
C ASP A 207 10.05 -15.62 0.75
N LYS A 208 11.03 -16.35 0.21
CA LYS A 208 11.34 -16.41 -1.23
C LYS A 208 10.67 -17.57 -1.93
#